data_78700e6b266a2c14ae38ac58c8269a38
#
_entry.id   78700e6b266a2c14ae38ac58c8269a38
#
_cell.length_a   1.000
_cell.length_b   1.000
_cell.length_c   1.000
_cell.angle_alpha   90.00
_cell.angle_beta   90.00
_cell.angle_gamma   90.00
#
_symmetry.space_group_name_H-M   'P 1'
#
loop_
_entity.id
_entity.type
_entity.pdbx_description
1 polymer ?
#
loop_
_entity_poly.entity_id
_entity_poly.type
_entity_poly.pdbx_seq_one_letter_code
_entity_poly.pdbx_strand_id
1 'polypeptide(L)'
;MFIDYLTLMLINLAAGLFTMAVFVVWFLNGDRKKVVPGLLVTGFVSFVTGLHEIFTWPIIGSYNIPFGEMAVFFGVLFFAVGIAILKDWDFLSLGIYAVFAGAASIVLGIRIYSLKMTSEPLLAMAGFVLTGLLGVLALPAYVLRKSVVVRILAALGLVGASAIWAILGYLAYWAHLANFSKWVPTLFQAPK
;
A
#
# COMPACT_ATOMS: atom_id res chain seq x y z
N MET A 1 11.33 -22.14 2.95
CA MET A 1 11.19 -21.56 1.59
C MET A 1 11.35 -20.06 1.74
N PHE A 2 12.24 -19.43 0.95
CA PHE A 2 12.42 -17.97 0.98
C PHE A 2 11.67 -17.38 -0.20
N ILE A 3 10.82 -16.38 0.04
CA ILE A 3 10.11 -15.64 -1.00
C ILE A 3 10.19 -14.16 -0.64
N ASP A 4 10.83 -13.37 -1.48
CA ASP A 4 10.92 -11.92 -1.33
C ASP A 4 9.75 -11.26 -2.09
N TYR A 5 8.57 -11.29 -1.51
CA TYR A 5 7.41 -10.57 -2.06
C TYR A 5 7.14 -9.24 -1.34
N LEU A 6 7.76 -9.02 -0.17
CA LEU A 6 7.59 -7.77 0.58
C LEU A 6 8.01 -6.56 -0.25
N THR A 7 9.13 -6.66 -0.95
CA THR A 7 9.62 -5.61 -1.83
C THR A 7 8.66 -5.34 -2.98
N LEU A 8 8.10 -6.41 -3.58
CA LEU A 8 7.05 -6.28 -4.59
C LEU A 8 5.82 -5.54 -4.04
N MET A 9 5.40 -5.86 -2.81
CA MET A 9 4.26 -5.21 -2.16
C MET A 9 4.48 -3.72 -1.95
N LEU A 10 5.69 -3.29 -1.55
CA LEU A 10 6.05 -1.88 -1.36
C LEU A 10 5.97 -1.10 -2.66
N ILE A 11 6.56 -1.62 -3.74
CA ILE A 11 6.52 -0.98 -5.07
C ILE A 11 5.09 -0.94 -5.60
N ASN A 12 4.34 -2.02 -5.41
CA ASN A 12 2.95 -2.11 -5.85
C ASN A 12 2.05 -1.11 -5.10
N LEU A 13 2.25 -0.95 -3.79
CA LEU A 13 1.56 0.05 -2.99
C LEU A 13 1.89 1.47 -3.48
N ALA A 14 3.16 1.76 -3.76
CA ALA A 14 3.58 3.05 -4.32
C ALA A 14 2.85 3.35 -5.64
N ALA A 15 2.79 2.38 -6.55
CA ALA A 15 2.08 2.50 -7.83
C ALA A 15 0.57 2.72 -7.63
N GLY A 16 -0.05 2.01 -6.69
CA GLY A 16 -1.45 2.16 -6.35
C GLY A 16 -1.78 3.55 -5.80
N LEU A 17 -0.98 4.05 -4.87
CA LEU A 17 -1.13 5.40 -4.29
C LEU A 17 -0.95 6.50 -5.36
N PHE A 18 0.03 6.35 -6.23
CA PHE A 18 0.22 7.29 -7.34
C PHE A 18 -0.98 7.29 -8.30
N THR A 19 -1.49 6.11 -8.63
CA THR A 19 -2.70 5.96 -9.47
C THR A 19 -3.91 6.61 -8.80
N MET A 20 -4.05 6.47 -7.47
CA MET A 20 -5.08 7.18 -6.70
C MET A 20 -4.89 8.70 -6.72
N ALA A 21 -3.66 9.21 -6.68
CA ALA A 21 -3.41 10.65 -6.83
C ALA A 21 -3.91 11.18 -8.17
N VAL A 22 -3.62 10.48 -9.26
CA VAL A 22 -4.13 10.80 -10.60
C VAL A 22 -5.66 10.75 -10.64
N PHE A 23 -6.28 9.73 -10.04
CA PHE A 23 -7.73 9.62 -9.95
C PHE A 23 -8.35 10.82 -9.23
N VAL A 24 -7.81 11.23 -8.08
CA VAL A 24 -8.34 12.35 -7.29
C VAL A 24 -8.27 13.67 -8.05
N VAL A 25 -7.18 13.91 -8.80
CA VAL A 25 -7.05 15.11 -9.64
C VAL A 25 -8.09 15.12 -10.77
N TRP A 26 -8.30 13.96 -11.44
CA TRP A 26 -9.18 13.85 -12.61
C TRP A 26 -10.64 13.52 -12.26
N PHE A 27 -10.98 13.43 -10.98
CA PHE A 27 -12.29 12.96 -10.50
C PHE A 27 -13.48 13.67 -11.14
N LEU A 28 -13.38 15.00 -11.36
CA LEU A 28 -14.47 15.81 -11.92
C LEU A 28 -14.36 16.06 -13.43
N ASN A 29 -13.13 16.18 -13.94
CA ASN A 29 -12.87 16.78 -15.26
C ASN A 29 -12.17 15.83 -16.23
N GLY A 30 -11.78 14.63 -15.78
CA GLY A 30 -11.05 13.65 -16.59
C GLY A 30 -11.82 12.36 -16.84
N ASP A 31 -11.30 11.56 -17.75
CA ASP A 31 -11.80 10.21 -17.98
C ASP A 31 -11.30 9.28 -16.87
N ARG A 32 -12.14 9.09 -15.86
CA ARG A 32 -11.85 8.24 -14.68
C ARG A 32 -11.48 6.80 -15.05
N LYS A 33 -11.96 6.31 -16.20
CA LYS A 33 -11.71 4.92 -16.63
C LYS A 33 -10.25 4.67 -16.97
N LYS A 34 -9.47 5.70 -17.29
CA LYS A 34 -8.04 5.56 -17.59
C LYS A 34 -7.20 5.04 -16.43
N VAL A 35 -7.60 5.27 -15.17
CA VAL A 35 -6.88 4.76 -14.00
C VAL A 35 -7.30 3.35 -13.58
N VAL A 36 -8.39 2.84 -14.12
CA VAL A 36 -8.97 1.54 -13.72
C VAL A 36 -7.99 0.39 -13.87
N PRO A 37 -7.27 0.21 -14.99
CA PRO A 37 -6.33 -0.91 -15.11
C PRO A 37 -5.25 -0.88 -14.03
N GLY A 38 -4.71 0.31 -13.72
CA GLY A 38 -3.71 0.48 -12.67
C GLY A 38 -4.25 0.11 -11.29
N LEU A 39 -5.46 0.55 -10.95
CA LEU A 39 -6.12 0.22 -9.68
C LEU A 39 -6.43 -1.27 -9.55
N LEU A 40 -6.93 -1.90 -10.61
CA LEU A 40 -7.23 -3.33 -10.59
C LEU A 40 -5.97 -4.17 -10.43
N VAL A 41 -4.90 -3.86 -11.17
CA VAL A 41 -3.62 -4.59 -11.09
C VAL A 41 -2.99 -4.41 -9.69
N THR A 42 -2.83 -3.17 -9.23
CA THR A 42 -2.20 -2.92 -7.93
C THR A 42 -3.05 -3.48 -6.78
N GLY A 43 -4.37 -3.37 -6.88
CA GLY A 43 -5.29 -3.94 -5.91
C GLY A 43 -5.22 -5.47 -5.85
N PHE A 44 -5.26 -6.13 -7.00
CA PHE A 44 -5.19 -7.59 -7.08
C PHE A 44 -3.85 -8.13 -6.56
N VAL A 45 -2.73 -7.57 -7.01
CA VAL A 45 -1.39 -8.02 -6.57
C VAL A 45 -1.23 -7.84 -5.06
N SER A 46 -1.59 -6.66 -4.50
CA SER A 46 -1.52 -6.44 -3.06
C SER A 46 -2.42 -7.39 -2.27
N PHE A 47 -3.63 -7.63 -2.74
CA PHE A 47 -4.57 -8.55 -2.08
C PHE A 47 -4.04 -9.98 -2.03
N VAL A 48 -3.58 -10.52 -3.16
CA VAL A 48 -3.07 -11.89 -3.25
C VAL A 48 -1.80 -12.06 -2.42
N THR A 49 -0.84 -11.15 -2.52
CA THR A 49 0.42 -11.22 -1.76
C THR A 49 0.19 -11.03 -0.27
N GLY A 50 -0.71 -10.11 0.12
CA GLY A 50 -1.08 -9.91 1.52
C GLY A 50 -1.76 -11.12 2.14
N LEU A 51 -2.71 -11.76 1.45
CA LEU A 51 -3.33 -13.00 1.91
C LEU A 51 -2.30 -14.13 2.04
N HIS A 52 -1.40 -14.25 1.06
CA HIS A 52 -0.32 -15.24 1.16
C HIS A 52 0.52 -15.01 2.43
N GLU A 53 0.89 -13.75 2.72
CA GLU A 53 1.68 -13.42 3.91
C GLU A 53 0.94 -13.73 5.21
N ILE A 54 -0.34 -13.41 5.30
CA ILE A 54 -1.15 -13.67 6.50
C ILE A 54 -1.30 -15.17 6.75
N PHE A 55 -1.60 -15.95 5.70
CA PHE A 55 -1.91 -17.38 5.85
C PHE A 55 -0.68 -18.26 6.01
N THR A 56 0.45 -17.89 5.43
CA THR A 56 1.66 -18.73 5.45
C THR A 56 2.71 -18.29 6.46
N TRP A 57 2.57 -17.06 7.00
CA TRP A 57 3.47 -16.45 7.97
C TRP A 57 4.97 -16.63 7.64
N PRO A 58 5.41 -16.25 6.44
CA PRO A 58 6.72 -16.62 5.92
C PRO A 58 7.88 -15.80 6.49
N ILE A 59 7.59 -14.63 7.06
CA ILE A 59 8.59 -13.75 7.66
C ILE A 59 8.67 -14.02 9.15
N ILE A 60 9.89 -14.11 9.67
CA ILE A 60 10.13 -14.36 11.09
C ILE A 60 9.62 -13.16 11.93
N GLY A 61 8.95 -13.45 13.05
CA GLY A 61 8.43 -12.44 13.95
C GLY A 61 7.12 -11.82 13.47
N SER A 62 6.85 -10.60 13.92
CA SER A 62 5.55 -9.92 13.72
C SER A 62 5.45 -9.07 12.44
N TYR A 63 6.42 -9.16 11.52
CA TYR A 63 6.41 -8.39 10.27
C TYR A 63 5.18 -8.68 9.39
N ASN A 64 4.68 -9.93 9.44
CA ASN A 64 3.53 -10.36 8.65
C ASN A 64 2.24 -9.59 9.01
N ILE A 65 2.14 -9.04 10.22
CA ILE A 65 0.99 -8.22 10.63
C ILE A 65 0.96 -6.89 9.86
N PRO A 66 1.95 -5.98 10.04
CA PRO A 66 1.87 -4.65 9.43
C PRO A 66 1.96 -4.69 7.89
N PHE A 67 2.69 -5.62 7.33
CA PHE A 67 2.86 -5.67 5.88
C PHE A 67 1.76 -6.50 5.20
N GLY A 68 1.48 -7.70 5.70
CA GLY A 68 0.46 -8.58 5.12
C GLY A 68 -0.95 -8.01 5.26
N GLU A 69 -1.36 -7.63 6.48
CA GLU A 69 -2.72 -7.11 6.70
C GLU A 69 -2.95 -5.78 5.98
N MET A 70 -1.97 -4.87 5.99
CA MET A 70 -2.12 -3.60 5.27
C MET A 70 -2.14 -3.79 3.76
N ALA A 71 -1.40 -4.76 3.22
CA ALA A 71 -1.49 -5.08 1.80
C ALA A 71 -2.88 -5.61 1.43
N VAL A 72 -3.52 -6.39 2.30
CA VAL A 72 -4.92 -6.81 2.09
C VAL A 72 -5.86 -5.60 2.14
N PHE A 73 -5.76 -4.75 3.18
CA PHE A 73 -6.64 -3.59 3.33
C PHE A 73 -6.55 -2.65 2.12
N PHE A 74 -5.35 -2.25 1.72
CA PHE A 74 -5.18 -1.33 0.59
C PHE A 74 -5.41 -2.02 -0.75
N GLY A 75 -5.06 -3.30 -0.87
CA GLY A 75 -5.31 -4.09 -2.07
C GLY A 75 -6.80 -4.19 -2.39
N VAL A 76 -7.62 -4.57 -1.40
CA VAL A 76 -9.08 -4.61 -1.54
C VAL A 76 -9.62 -3.22 -1.88
N LEU A 77 -9.11 -2.16 -1.23
CA LEU A 77 -9.59 -0.80 -1.46
C LEU A 77 -9.30 -0.33 -2.89
N PHE A 78 -8.07 -0.50 -3.40
CA PHE A 78 -7.73 -0.13 -4.78
C PHE A 78 -8.55 -0.92 -5.79
N PHE A 79 -8.69 -2.23 -5.59
CA PHE A 79 -9.46 -3.08 -6.47
C PHE A 79 -10.93 -2.67 -6.50
N ALA A 80 -11.54 -2.44 -5.32
CA ALA A 80 -12.92 -2.03 -5.19
C ALA A 80 -13.18 -0.63 -5.78
N VAL A 81 -12.24 0.32 -5.62
CA VAL A 81 -12.33 1.64 -6.29
C VAL A 81 -12.30 1.47 -7.82
N GLY A 82 -11.43 0.61 -8.34
CA GLY A 82 -11.40 0.30 -9.78
C GLY A 82 -12.74 -0.23 -10.29
N ILE A 83 -13.36 -1.19 -9.58
CA ILE A 83 -14.69 -1.72 -9.92
C ILE A 83 -15.76 -0.65 -9.77
N ALA A 84 -15.73 0.16 -8.71
CA ALA A 84 -16.72 1.21 -8.50
C ALA A 84 -16.70 2.25 -9.62
N ILE A 85 -15.51 2.58 -10.16
CA ILE A 85 -15.39 3.45 -11.35
C ILE A 85 -16.03 2.80 -12.58
N LEU A 86 -15.80 1.50 -12.81
CA LEU A 86 -16.36 0.77 -13.95
C LEU A 86 -17.88 0.67 -13.92
N LYS A 87 -18.42 0.52 -12.70
CA LYS A 87 -19.86 0.32 -12.46
C LYS A 87 -20.60 1.60 -12.14
N ASP A 88 -19.91 2.74 -12.12
CA ASP A 88 -20.45 4.03 -11.68
C ASP A 88 -21.10 3.98 -10.28
N TRP A 89 -20.54 3.17 -9.38
CA TRP A 89 -20.99 3.08 -8.00
C TRP A 89 -20.51 4.27 -7.17
N ASP A 90 -21.25 4.57 -6.09
CA ASP A 90 -20.84 5.57 -5.10
C ASP A 90 -19.66 5.09 -4.25
N PHE A 91 -18.80 6.04 -3.85
CA PHE A 91 -17.58 5.75 -3.09
C PHE A 91 -17.73 5.87 -1.58
N LEU A 92 -18.93 6.20 -1.07
CA LEU A 92 -19.15 6.45 0.36
C LEU A 92 -18.72 5.26 1.24
N SER A 93 -19.15 4.06 0.89
CA SER A 93 -18.80 2.84 1.64
C SER A 93 -17.31 2.53 1.61
N LEU A 94 -16.65 2.80 0.48
CA LEU A 94 -15.20 2.64 0.35
C LEU A 94 -14.45 3.70 1.17
N GLY A 95 -14.99 4.94 1.26
CA GLY A 95 -14.49 5.97 2.15
C GLY A 95 -14.58 5.57 3.62
N ILE A 96 -15.68 4.96 4.04
CA ILE A 96 -15.84 4.42 5.41
C ILE A 96 -14.80 3.32 5.67
N TYR A 97 -14.65 2.36 4.76
CA TYR A 97 -13.64 1.32 4.87
C TYR A 97 -12.22 1.89 4.98
N ALA A 98 -11.91 2.92 4.17
CA ALA A 98 -10.61 3.59 4.18
C ALA A 98 -10.30 4.25 5.53
N VAL A 99 -11.32 4.76 6.27
CA VAL A 99 -11.11 5.32 7.62
C VAL A 99 -10.56 4.25 8.57
N PHE A 100 -11.15 3.06 8.60
CA PHE A 100 -10.68 1.98 9.49
C PHE A 100 -9.32 1.44 9.08
N ALA A 101 -9.09 1.21 7.78
CA ALA A 101 -7.79 0.80 7.26
C ALA A 101 -6.71 1.86 7.55
N GLY A 102 -7.06 3.13 7.40
CA GLY A 102 -6.16 4.25 7.70
C GLY A 102 -5.81 4.35 9.18
N ALA A 103 -6.80 4.19 10.07
CA ALA A 103 -6.55 4.17 11.51
C ALA A 103 -5.63 3.02 11.91
N ALA A 104 -5.85 1.81 11.38
CA ALA A 104 -4.96 0.66 11.59
C ALA A 104 -3.54 0.95 11.11
N SER A 105 -3.38 1.55 9.92
CA SER A 105 -2.08 1.94 9.38
C SER A 105 -1.32 2.91 10.30
N ILE A 106 -2.00 3.91 10.88
CA ILE A 106 -1.36 4.85 11.82
C ILE A 106 -0.85 4.12 13.06
N VAL A 107 -1.67 3.26 13.66
CA VAL A 107 -1.30 2.47 14.85
C VAL A 107 -0.06 1.60 14.55
N LEU A 108 -0.08 0.89 13.42
CA LEU A 108 1.03 0.04 13.00
C LEU A 108 2.30 0.85 12.73
N GLY A 109 2.20 1.99 12.05
CA GLY A 109 3.34 2.86 11.77
C GLY A 109 4.04 3.33 13.05
N ILE A 110 3.29 3.81 14.05
CA ILE A 110 3.81 4.21 15.35
C ILE A 110 4.47 3.02 16.04
N ARG A 111 3.87 1.83 15.96
CA ARG A 111 4.41 0.63 16.62
C ARG A 111 5.67 0.12 15.94
N ILE A 112 5.75 0.13 14.62
CA ILE A 112 6.98 -0.20 13.86
C ILE A 112 8.15 0.66 14.32
N TYR A 113 7.93 1.97 14.46
CA TYR A 113 8.96 2.88 14.93
C TYR A 113 9.38 2.58 16.37
N SER A 114 8.41 2.39 17.28
CA SER A 114 8.69 2.13 18.70
C SER A 114 9.47 0.83 18.92
N LEU A 115 9.25 -0.17 18.09
CA LEU A 115 9.92 -1.48 18.14
C LEU A 115 11.18 -1.55 17.27
N LYS A 116 11.50 -0.50 16.50
CA LYS A 116 12.61 -0.47 15.52
C LYS A 116 12.60 -1.69 14.59
N MET A 117 11.42 -2.03 14.07
CA MET A 117 11.21 -3.29 13.33
C MET A 117 11.93 -3.34 11.98
N THR A 118 12.20 -2.21 11.34
CA THR A 118 12.81 -2.16 10.00
C THR A 118 14.18 -1.50 10.07
N SER A 119 14.99 -1.63 9.00
CA SER A 119 16.27 -0.91 8.87
C SER A 119 16.08 0.60 8.85
N GLU A 120 14.95 1.07 8.34
CA GLU A 120 14.58 2.48 8.24
C GLU A 120 13.27 2.77 9.01
N PRO A 121 13.28 2.69 10.38
CA PRO A 121 12.05 2.71 11.18
C PRO A 121 11.27 4.02 11.05
N LEU A 122 11.99 5.16 10.96
CA LEU A 122 11.38 6.48 10.82
C LEU A 122 10.68 6.64 9.48
N LEU A 123 11.34 6.20 8.40
CA LEU A 123 10.77 6.28 7.05
C LEU A 123 9.57 5.34 6.89
N ALA A 124 9.65 4.14 7.46
CA ALA A 124 8.53 3.20 7.50
C ALA A 124 7.35 3.80 8.28
N MET A 125 7.58 4.35 9.48
CA MET A 125 6.54 5.05 10.24
C MET A 125 5.91 6.18 9.42
N ALA A 126 6.72 7.01 8.79
CA ALA A 126 6.22 8.12 7.97
C ALA A 126 5.33 7.61 6.81
N GLY A 127 5.72 6.53 6.14
CA GLY A 127 4.93 5.88 5.09
C GLY A 127 3.58 5.40 5.62
N PHE A 128 3.58 4.61 6.70
CA PHE A 128 2.35 4.09 7.31
C PHE A 128 1.45 5.22 7.83
N VAL A 129 2.00 6.19 8.55
CA VAL A 129 1.22 7.29 9.14
C VAL A 129 0.64 8.19 8.05
N LEU A 130 1.43 8.58 7.05
CA LEU A 130 0.93 9.42 5.95
C LEU A 130 -0.15 8.69 5.14
N THR A 131 0.07 7.42 4.77
CA THR A 131 -0.93 6.60 4.09
C THR A 131 -2.19 6.44 4.94
N GLY A 132 -2.01 6.24 6.25
CA GLY A 132 -3.10 6.13 7.21
C GLY A 132 -3.92 7.41 7.35
N LEU A 133 -3.26 8.58 7.44
CA LEU A 133 -3.94 9.88 7.47
C LEU A 133 -4.75 10.12 6.20
N LEU A 134 -4.22 9.77 5.03
CA LEU A 134 -4.94 9.86 3.77
C LEU A 134 -6.17 8.93 3.76
N GLY A 135 -6.08 7.74 4.33
CA GLY A 135 -7.21 6.84 4.53
C GLY A 135 -8.28 7.43 5.45
N VAL A 136 -7.89 7.94 6.62
CA VAL A 136 -8.82 8.59 7.57
C VAL A 136 -9.48 9.83 6.95
N LEU A 137 -8.73 10.60 6.18
CA LEU A 137 -9.22 11.80 5.50
C LEU A 137 -9.98 11.50 4.19
N ALA A 138 -10.01 10.25 3.71
CA ALA A 138 -10.68 9.89 2.47
C ALA A 138 -12.18 10.20 2.49
N LEU A 139 -12.86 9.94 3.61
CA LEU A 139 -14.29 10.22 3.75
C LEU A 139 -14.59 11.72 3.76
N PRO A 140 -13.98 12.58 4.60
CA PRO A 140 -14.18 14.02 4.51
C PRO A 140 -13.73 14.59 3.15
N ALA A 141 -12.66 14.10 2.56
CA ALA A 141 -12.25 14.53 1.23
C ALA A 141 -13.30 14.16 0.16
N TYR A 142 -13.93 12.99 0.29
CA TYR A 142 -15.02 12.60 -0.59
C TYR A 142 -16.24 13.54 -0.46
N VAL A 143 -16.62 13.91 0.76
CA VAL A 143 -17.71 14.90 0.97
C VAL A 143 -17.35 16.24 0.34
N LEU A 144 -16.12 16.68 0.48
CA LEU A 144 -15.59 17.95 -0.04
C LEU A 144 -15.01 17.84 -1.47
N ARG A 145 -15.31 16.77 -2.19
CA ARG A 145 -14.68 16.45 -3.49
C ARG A 145 -14.83 17.51 -4.59
N LYS A 146 -15.79 18.42 -4.45
CA LYS A 146 -15.95 19.56 -5.38
C LYS A 146 -14.88 20.64 -5.19
N SER A 147 -14.23 20.70 -4.03
CA SER A 147 -13.16 21.64 -3.73
C SER A 147 -11.88 21.24 -4.46
N VAL A 148 -11.38 22.12 -5.31
CA VAL A 148 -10.09 21.95 -6.01
C VAL A 148 -8.94 21.86 -5.02
N VAL A 149 -8.97 22.70 -3.97
CA VAL A 149 -7.94 22.71 -2.92
C VAL A 149 -7.85 21.36 -2.21
N VAL A 150 -8.99 20.78 -1.80
CA VAL A 150 -9.02 19.47 -1.14
C VAL A 150 -8.44 18.39 -2.05
N ARG A 151 -8.77 18.40 -3.33
CA ARG A 151 -8.24 17.44 -4.31
C ARG A 151 -6.72 17.58 -4.50
N ILE A 152 -6.22 18.81 -4.60
CA ILE A 152 -4.79 19.06 -4.74
C ILE A 152 -4.05 18.59 -3.49
N LEU A 153 -4.53 18.92 -2.28
CA LEU A 153 -3.90 18.49 -1.03
C LEU A 153 -3.91 16.96 -0.89
N ALA A 154 -5.03 16.32 -1.21
CA ALA A 154 -5.12 14.85 -1.21
C ALA A 154 -4.15 14.22 -2.21
N ALA A 155 -4.06 14.76 -3.43
CA ALA A 155 -3.15 14.27 -4.45
C ALA A 155 -1.67 14.46 -4.04
N LEU A 156 -1.30 15.59 -3.49
CA LEU A 156 0.06 15.83 -2.99
C LEU A 156 0.42 14.87 -1.86
N GLY A 157 -0.50 14.64 -0.93
CA GLY A 157 -0.32 13.63 0.12
C GLY A 157 -0.12 12.23 -0.43
N LEU A 158 -0.95 11.81 -1.41
CA LEU A 158 -0.84 10.51 -2.07
C LEU A 158 0.48 10.35 -2.84
N VAL A 159 0.94 11.39 -3.53
CA VAL A 159 2.25 11.40 -4.20
C VAL A 159 3.38 11.30 -3.17
N GLY A 160 3.30 12.05 -2.06
CA GLY A 160 4.27 11.98 -0.97
C GLY A 160 4.35 10.57 -0.35
N ALA A 161 3.20 9.96 -0.05
CA ALA A 161 3.16 8.58 0.45
C ALA A 161 3.72 7.59 -0.58
N SER A 162 3.34 7.73 -1.85
CA SER A 162 3.87 6.92 -2.94
C SER A 162 5.39 7.00 -3.04
N ALA A 163 5.96 8.21 -2.93
CA ALA A 163 7.41 8.42 -2.97
C ALA A 163 8.11 7.71 -1.80
N ILE A 164 7.58 7.78 -0.57
CA ILE A 164 8.15 7.09 0.59
C ILE A 164 8.17 5.57 0.36
N TRP A 165 7.05 4.98 -0.09
CA TRP A 165 6.97 3.55 -0.35
C TRP A 165 7.85 3.10 -1.51
N ALA A 166 7.99 3.92 -2.57
CA ALA A 166 8.90 3.66 -3.67
C ALA A 166 10.36 3.66 -3.19
N ILE A 167 10.77 4.65 -2.39
CA ILE A 167 12.12 4.72 -1.82
C ILE A 167 12.40 3.46 -0.98
N LEU A 168 11.51 3.10 -0.06
CA LEU A 168 11.67 1.90 0.76
C LEU A 168 11.76 0.62 -0.09
N GLY A 169 10.91 0.50 -1.11
CA GLY A 169 10.91 -0.65 -1.99
C GLY A 169 12.20 -0.76 -2.82
N TYR A 170 12.69 0.34 -3.40
CA TYR A 170 13.94 0.32 -4.17
C TYR A 170 15.17 0.09 -3.29
N LEU A 171 15.22 0.65 -2.08
CA LEU A 171 16.28 0.36 -1.11
C LEU A 171 16.26 -1.12 -0.71
N ALA A 172 15.06 -1.69 -0.50
CA ALA A 172 14.92 -3.11 -0.21
C ALA A 172 15.40 -3.99 -1.37
N TYR A 173 15.04 -3.71 -2.64
CA TYR A 173 15.57 -4.43 -3.79
C TYR A 173 17.09 -4.40 -3.84
N TRP A 174 17.69 -3.22 -3.65
CA TRP A 174 19.14 -3.08 -3.64
C TRP A 174 19.80 -3.95 -2.57
N ALA A 175 19.28 -3.93 -1.36
CA ALA A 175 19.81 -4.70 -0.23
C ALA A 175 19.56 -6.21 -0.40
N HIS A 176 18.36 -6.62 -0.82
CA HIS A 176 17.99 -8.03 -0.91
C HIS A 176 18.76 -8.75 -2.02
N LEU A 177 18.97 -8.13 -3.18
CA LEU A 177 19.80 -8.70 -4.25
C LEU A 177 21.23 -9.01 -3.76
N ALA A 178 21.81 -8.14 -2.95
CA ALA A 178 23.14 -8.38 -2.38
C ALA A 178 23.11 -9.47 -1.29
N ASN A 179 22.17 -9.36 -0.35
CA ASN A 179 22.09 -10.24 0.84
C ASN A 179 21.72 -11.68 0.46
N PHE A 180 20.90 -11.87 -0.57
CA PHE A 180 20.42 -13.19 -0.99
C PHE A 180 21.10 -13.73 -2.24
N SER A 181 22.17 -13.10 -2.72
CA SER A 181 22.90 -13.54 -3.92
C SER A 181 23.44 -14.97 -3.87
N LYS A 182 23.73 -15.47 -2.66
CA LYS A 182 24.21 -16.85 -2.40
C LYS A 182 23.16 -17.78 -1.80
N TRP A 183 21.92 -17.33 -1.72
CA TRP A 183 20.86 -18.15 -1.14
C TRP A 183 20.49 -19.31 -2.07
N VAL A 184 20.39 -20.53 -1.50
CA VAL A 184 20.01 -21.75 -2.20
C VAL A 184 18.76 -22.34 -1.51
N PRO A 185 17.72 -22.72 -2.26
CA PRO A 185 16.55 -23.39 -1.70
C PRO A 185 16.95 -24.63 -0.88
N THR A 186 16.24 -24.88 0.22
CA THR A 186 16.53 -25.98 1.15
C THR A 186 16.60 -27.34 0.46
N LEU A 187 15.81 -27.52 -0.62
CA LEU A 187 15.81 -28.74 -1.42
C LEU A 187 17.14 -29.03 -2.14
N PHE A 188 17.96 -27.99 -2.36
CA PHE A 188 19.24 -28.09 -3.05
C PHE A 188 20.43 -27.86 -2.09
N GLN A 189 20.18 -27.70 -0.79
CA GLN A 189 21.23 -27.63 0.21
C GLN A 189 21.74 -29.04 0.49
N ALA A 190 23.06 -29.26 0.45
CA ALA A 190 23.63 -30.53 0.85
C ALA A 190 23.19 -30.91 2.28
N PRO A 191 22.83 -32.14 2.56
CA PRO A 191 22.54 -32.57 3.91
C PRO A 191 23.76 -32.28 4.82
N LYS A 192 23.51 -31.64 5.96
CA LYS A 192 24.53 -31.37 6.97
C LYS A 192 24.92 -32.64 7.71
#